data_cb98ad48a39969e5063f9e904b197b1a
#
_entry.id   cb98ad48a39969e5063f9e904b197b1a
#
_cell.length_a   1.000
_cell.length_b   1.000
_cell.length_c   1.000
_cell.angle_alpha   90.00
_cell.angle_beta   90.00
_cell.angle_gamma   90.00
#
_symmetry.space_group_name_H-M   'P 1'
#
loop_
_entity.id
_entity.type
_entity.pdbx_description
1 polymer ?
#
loop_
_entity_poly.entity_id
_entity_poly.type
_entity_poly.pdbx_seq_one_letter_code
_entity_poly.pdbx_strand_id
1 'polypeptide(L)'
;MLFVVHDFCKLAMSLLHGINPVAEALKANPEKIERICIERGQRNPRIQEVLDLARQNHVRVCFEDKSWLDRKAQGERHQGILCYAAEMDTYSAEDILEQATSPGLLIVLDGIEDPHNLGAILRSAEAAGADGVFLPQHRSASLSATVVKASAGAASHVKLARIANTAQLIGLIKTKGFWVAGLDAGSDQPIWKADLTAPTALVLGSEGTGLHRLVKQKCDFLVSLPIRGHVGSYNVSVAAGMALYEVLRQRR
;
A
#
# COMPACT_ATOMS: atom_id res chain seq x y z
N MET A 1 -44.03 -3.98 4.42
CA MET A 1 -42.93 -3.86 5.40
C MET A 1 -41.88 -4.90 4.98
N LEU A 2 -41.07 -4.54 3.98
CA LEU A 2 -40.01 -5.41 3.44
C LEU A 2 -38.73 -5.15 4.23
N PHE A 3 -38.26 -6.16 4.94
CA PHE A 3 -36.92 -6.16 5.53
C PHE A 3 -35.91 -6.34 4.39
N VAL A 4 -35.18 -5.28 4.09
CA VAL A 4 -33.98 -5.39 3.26
C VAL A 4 -32.91 -6.07 4.12
N VAL A 5 -32.67 -7.34 3.84
CA VAL A 5 -31.52 -8.07 4.36
C VAL A 5 -30.30 -7.46 3.67
N HIS A 6 -29.54 -6.64 4.40
CA HIS A 6 -28.21 -6.25 3.97
C HIS A 6 -27.36 -7.53 3.94
N ASP A 7 -27.03 -7.97 2.72
CA ASP A 7 -25.97 -8.93 2.49
C ASP A 7 -24.69 -8.38 3.14
N PHE A 8 -24.31 -8.95 4.28
CA PHE A 8 -22.97 -8.78 4.81
C PHE A 8 -21.99 -9.37 3.81
N CYS A 9 -21.48 -8.51 2.95
CA CYS A 9 -20.30 -8.80 2.14
C CYS A 9 -19.29 -9.44 3.10
N LYS A 10 -18.83 -10.68 2.81
CA LYS A 10 -17.78 -11.35 3.56
C LYS A 10 -16.52 -10.47 3.47
N LEU A 11 -16.32 -9.60 4.44
CA LEU A 11 -15.06 -8.89 4.57
C LEU A 11 -13.96 -9.95 4.61
N ALA A 12 -13.05 -9.87 3.66
CA ALA A 12 -11.85 -10.67 3.71
C ALA A 12 -11.06 -10.25 4.96
N MET A 13 -10.73 -11.22 5.80
CA MET A 13 -10.03 -10.98 7.06
C MET A 13 -8.54 -11.18 6.83
N SER A 14 -7.74 -10.17 7.13
CA SER A 14 -6.29 -10.29 7.19
C SER A 14 -5.85 -10.77 8.58
N LEU A 15 -4.80 -11.58 8.61
CA LEU A 15 -4.19 -12.05 9.84
C LEU A 15 -2.86 -11.31 10.05
N LEU A 16 -2.83 -10.40 11.02
CA LEU A 16 -1.61 -9.70 11.41
C LEU A 16 -0.82 -10.52 12.42
N HIS A 17 0.51 -10.61 12.22
CA HIS A 17 1.40 -11.39 13.05
C HIS A 17 2.40 -10.49 13.78
N GLY A 18 2.56 -10.70 15.09
CA GLY A 18 3.54 -10.04 15.92
C GLY A 18 3.07 -8.75 16.59
N ILE A 19 3.82 -8.35 17.61
CA ILE A 19 3.41 -7.31 18.58
C ILE A 19 3.30 -5.94 17.91
N ASN A 20 4.30 -5.55 17.13
CA ASN A 20 4.33 -4.20 16.53
C ASN A 20 3.21 -3.98 15.50
N PRO A 21 2.95 -4.90 14.52
CA PRO A 21 1.84 -4.73 13.60
C PRO A 21 0.48 -4.65 14.28
N VAL A 22 0.27 -5.46 15.34
CA VAL A 22 -0.98 -5.44 16.10
C VAL A 22 -1.14 -4.14 16.89
N ALA A 23 -0.07 -3.64 17.52
CA ALA A 23 -0.09 -2.37 18.24
C ALA A 23 -0.39 -1.18 17.31
N GLU A 24 0.23 -1.15 16.12
CA GLU A 24 -0.03 -0.08 15.14
C GLU A 24 -1.46 -0.16 14.57
N ALA A 25 -1.96 -1.36 14.29
CA ALA A 25 -3.35 -1.53 13.87
C ALA A 25 -4.35 -1.03 14.93
N LEU A 26 -4.09 -1.30 16.22
CA LEU A 26 -4.90 -0.80 17.33
C LEU A 26 -4.89 0.72 17.47
N LYS A 27 -3.77 1.37 17.17
CA LYS A 27 -3.66 2.84 17.22
C LYS A 27 -4.33 3.50 16.00
N ALA A 28 -4.18 2.89 14.83
CA ALA A 28 -4.63 3.51 13.58
C ALA A 28 -6.12 3.27 13.29
N ASN A 29 -6.59 2.02 13.41
CA ASN A 29 -7.94 1.63 13.02
C ASN A 29 -8.49 0.50 13.93
N PRO A 30 -8.72 0.76 15.23
CA PRO A 30 -9.17 -0.25 16.17
C PRO A 30 -10.55 -0.85 15.78
N GLU A 31 -11.39 -0.06 15.10
CA GLU A 31 -12.70 -0.48 14.62
C GLU A 31 -12.65 -1.56 13.54
N LYS A 32 -11.52 -1.71 12.86
CA LYS A 32 -11.30 -2.77 11.87
C LYS A 32 -10.85 -4.10 12.50
N ILE A 33 -10.51 -4.10 13.78
CA ILE A 33 -10.03 -5.29 14.46
C ILE A 33 -11.22 -6.08 15.00
N GLU A 34 -11.41 -7.31 14.48
CA GLU A 34 -12.43 -8.22 15.00
C GLU A 34 -12.04 -8.79 16.36
N ARG A 35 -10.79 -9.27 16.44
CA ARG A 35 -10.24 -9.86 17.66
C ARG A 35 -8.73 -9.98 17.65
N ILE A 36 -8.15 -10.02 18.84
CA ILE A 36 -6.73 -10.29 19.06
C ILE A 36 -6.60 -11.60 19.82
N CYS A 37 -5.78 -12.53 19.33
CA CYS A 37 -5.47 -13.80 19.98
C CYS A 37 -4.06 -13.75 20.57
N ILE A 38 -3.94 -14.00 21.86
CA ILE A 38 -2.67 -13.94 22.61
C ILE A 38 -2.37 -15.32 23.19
N GLU A 39 -1.11 -15.72 23.19
CA GLU A 39 -0.63 -16.96 23.79
C GLU A 39 -0.87 -16.95 25.30
N ARG A 40 -1.46 -18.03 25.83
CA ARG A 40 -1.69 -18.17 27.27
C ARG A 40 -0.38 -18.17 28.04
N GLY A 41 -0.36 -17.41 29.13
CA GLY A 41 0.82 -17.31 30.01
C GLY A 41 1.93 -16.43 29.47
N GLN A 42 1.71 -15.71 28.39
CA GLN A 42 2.67 -14.76 27.84
C GLN A 42 2.95 -13.61 28.83
N ARG A 43 4.25 -13.37 29.12
CA ARG A 43 4.70 -12.35 30.09
C ARG A 43 5.47 -11.19 29.44
N ASN A 44 5.36 -11.01 28.15
CA ASN A 44 6.06 -9.93 27.46
C ASN A 44 5.44 -8.56 27.82
N PRO A 45 6.19 -7.59 28.38
CA PRO A 45 5.65 -6.27 28.73
C PRO A 45 4.96 -5.54 27.57
N ARG A 46 5.47 -5.70 26.34
CA ARG A 46 4.84 -5.12 25.13
C ARG A 46 3.46 -5.69 24.81
N ILE A 47 3.20 -6.93 25.21
CA ILE A 47 1.85 -7.51 25.08
C ILE A 47 0.89 -6.86 26.08
N GLN A 48 1.40 -6.45 27.25
CA GLN A 48 0.58 -5.69 28.18
C GLN A 48 0.14 -4.34 27.59
N GLU A 49 1.02 -3.64 26.91
CA GLU A 49 0.67 -2.40 26.20
C GLU A 49 -0.43 -2.65 25.16
N VAL A 50 -0.33 -3.75 24.40
CA VAL A 50 -1.38 -4.14 23.41
C VAL A 50 -2.68 -4.44 24.12
N LEU A 51 -2.68 -5.13 25.26
CA LEU A 51 -3.86 -5.43 26.05
C LEU A 51 -4.55 -4.15 26.55
N ASP A 52 -3.77 -3.17 26.99
CA ASP A 52 -4.30 -1.90 27.47
C ASP A 52 -4.91 -1.08 26.33
N LEU A 53 -4.25 -1.04 25.16
CA LEU A 53 -4.81 -0.43 23.96
C LEU A 53 -6.08 -1.14 23.49
N ALA A 54 -6.11 -2.46 23.52
CA ALA A 54 -7.29 -3.23 23.13
C ALA A 54 -8.49 -2.97 24.07
N ARG A 55 -8.24 -2.85 25.37
CA ARG A 55 -9.27 -2.46 26.35
C ARG A 55 -9.80 -1.06 26.12
N GLN A 56 -8.91 -0.08 25.92
CA GLN A 56 -9.29 1.31 25.64
C GLN A 56 -10.18 1.43 24.41
N ASN A 57 -9.93 0.60 23.39
CA ASN A 57 -10.66 0.61 22.14
C ASN A 57 -11.78 -0.44 22.07
N HIS A 58 -12.11 -1.10 23.17
CA HIS A 58 -13.14 -2.14 23.25
C HIS A 58 -12.95 -3.31 22.28
N VAL A 59 -11.71 -3.61 21.88
CA VAL A 59 -11.36 -4.71 20.97
C VAL A 59 -11.39 -6.04 21.75
N ARG A 60 -12.02 -7.04 21.16
CA ARG A 60 -12.12 -8.39 21.74
C ARG A 60 -10.74 -9.05 21.78
N VAL A 61 -10.34 -9.54 22.97
CA VAL A 61 -9.12 -10.33 23.19
C VAL A 61 -9.49 -11.76 23.56
N CYS A 62 -8.82 -12.74 22.96
CA CYS A 62 -8.90 -14.16 23.31
C CYS A 62 -7.51 -14.70 23.64
N PHE A 63 -7.45 -15.74 24.47
CA PHE A 63 -6.21 -16.40 24.87
C PHE A 63 -6.22 -17.82 24.33
N GLU A 64 -5.19 -18.17 23.56
CA GLU A 64 -5.07 -19.44 22.87
C GLU A 64 -3.73 -20.13 23.19
N ASP A 65 -3.66 -21.43 22.96
CA ASP A 65 -2.43 -22.17 23.16
C ASP A 65 -1.42 -21.87 22.03
N LYS A 66 -0.12 -21.93 22.34
CA LYS A 66 0.95 -21.67 21.36
C LYS A 66 0.77 -22.49 20.08
N SER A 67 0.46 -23.78 20.21
CA SER A 67 0.24 -24.68 19.06
C SER A 67 -0.91 -24.23 18.15
N TRP A 68 -1.91 -23.55 18.69
CA TRP A 68 -3.00 -22.97 17.93
C TRP A 68 -2.51 -21.76 17.12
N LEU A 69 -1.72 -20.85 17.77
CA LEU A 69 -1.14 -19.71 17.09
C LEU A 69 -0.18 -20.14 15.97
N ASP A 70 0.70 -21.10 16.24
CA ASP A 70 1.66 -21.66 15.25
C ASP A 70 0.93 -22.19 14.00
N ARG A 71 -0.17 -22.94 14.18
CA ARG A 71 -0.99 -23.46 13.07
C ARG A 71 -1.64 -22.32 12.25
N LYS A 72 -2.13 -21.27 12.93
CA LYS A 72 -2.77 -20.14 12.28
C LYS A 72 -1.77 -19.22 11.59
N ALA A 73 -0.59 -19.07 12.15
CA ALA A 73 0.49 -18.25 11.60
C ALA A 73 1.16 -18.88 10.36
N GLN A 74 0.93 -20.16 10.07
CA GLN A 74 1.46 -20.85 8.87
C GLN A 74 2.97 -20.67 8.65
N GLY A 75 3.74 -20.66 9.74
CA GLY A 75 5.19 -20.45 9.68
C GLY A 75 5.66 -19.00 9.85
N GLU A 76 4.76 -18.04 9.86
CA GLU A 76 5.09 -16.64 10.15
C GLU A 76 5.39 -16.44 11.64
N ARG A 77 6.32 -15.52 11.93
CA ARG A 77 6.76 -15.23 13.30
C ARG A 77 5.73 -14.37 14.04
N HIS A 78 4.86 -14.98 14.84
CA HIS A 78 3.77 -14.31 15.53
C HIS A 78 4.11 -13.72 16.91
N GLN A 79 5.26 -14.03 17.51
CA GLN A 79 5.69 -13.47 18.82
C GLN A 79 4.66 -13.64 19.97
N GLY A 80 3.83 -14.69 19.91
CA GLY A 80 2.76 -14.93 20.88
C GLY A 80 1.47 -14.13 20.68
N ILE A 81 1.31 -13.46 19.51
CA ILE A 81 0.13 -12.65 19.22
C ILE A 81 -0.27 -12.71 17.74
N LEU A 82 -1.58 -12.83 17.52
CA LEU A 82 -2.24 -12.72 16.20
C LEU A 82 -3.42 -11.77 16.30
N CYS A 83 -3.70 -11.01 15.25
CA CYS A 83 -4.84 -10.12 15.16
C CYS A 83 -5.63 -10.40 13.89
N TYR A 84 -6.93 -10.61 14.02
CA TYR A 84 -7.88 -10.68 12.91
C TYR A 84 -8.41 -9.27 12.67
N ALA A 85 -8.03 -8.69 11.56
CA ALA A 85 -8.50 -7.39 11.13
C ALA A 85 -9.21 -7.50 9.78
N ALA A 86 -10.20 -6.65 9.54
CA ALA A 86 -10.75 -6.47 8.21
C ALA A 86 -9.60 -6.05 7.27
N GLU A 87 -9.58 -6.56 6.04
CA GLU A 87 -8.60 -6.10 5.05
C GLU A 87 -8.63 -4.58 4.97
N MET A 88 -7.46 -4.00 4.66
CA MET A 88 -7.39 -2.55 4.47
C MET A 88 -8.49 -2.12 3.51
N ASP A 89 -9.23 -1.06 3.87
CA ASP A 89 -10.23 -0.49 2.96
C ASP A 89 -9.55 -0.17 1.64
N THR A 90 -10.08 -0.73 0.58
CA THR A 90 -9.75 -0.32 -0.76
C THR A 90 -10.82 0.67 -1.20
N TYR A 91 -10.38 1.81 -1.65
CA TYR A 91 -11.23 2.82 -2.27
C TYR A 91 -11.55 2.41 -3.71
N SER A 92 -12.63 2.93 -4.28
CA SER A 92 -12.79 2.88 -5.73
C SER A 92 -11.78 3.81 -6.40
N ALA A 93 -11.41 3.52 -7.64
CA ALA A 93 -10.53 4.42 -8.39
C ALA A 93 -11.18 5.79 -8.60
N GLU A 94 -12.47 5.80 -8.82
CA GLU A 94 -13.30 6.99 -8.99
C GLU A 94 -13.28 7.88 -7.73
N ASP A 95 -13.48 7.30 -6.54
CA ASP A 95 -13.47 8.03 -5.28
C ASP A 95 -12.12 8.71 -5.02
N ILE A 96 -11.01 8.03 -5.31
CA ILE A 96 -9.67 8.61 -5.18
C ILE A 96 -9.50 9.79 -6.12
N LEU A 97 -9.91 9.63 -7.39
CA LEU A 97 -9.78 10.66 -8.41
C LEU A 97 -10.65 11.88 -8.15
N GLU A 98 -11.83 11.69 -7.56
CA GLU A 98 -12.74 12.79 -7.20
C GLU A 98 -12.28 13.58 -5.99
N GLN A 99 -11.58 12.92 -5.06
CA GLN A 99 -11.07 13.52 -3.84
C GLN A 99 -9.61 14.00 -3.95
N ALA A 100 -8.99 13.86 -5.12
CA ALA A 100 -7.60 14.27 -5.32
C ALA A 100 -7.45 15.78 -5.13
N THR A 101 -6.34 16.19 -4.51
CA THR A 101 -5.99 17.60 -4.27
C THR A 101 -5.56 18.29 -5.56
N SER A 102 -5.29 19.60 -5.51
CA SER A 102 -4.71 20.33 -6.64
C SER A 102 -3.45 21.08 -6.20
N PRO A 103 -2.29 20.79 -6.81
CA PRO A 103 -2.04 19.79 -7.87
C PRO A 103 -1.97 18.35 -7.29
N GLY A 104 -2.81 17.46 -7.79
CA GLY A 104 -2.89 16.06 -7.32
C GLY A 104 -1.64 15.23 -7.63
N LEU A 105 -1.38 14.23 -6.77
CA LEU A 105 -0.29 13.27 -6.94
C LEU A 105 -0.82 11.84 -6.79
N LEU A 106 -0.75 11.06 -7.86
CA LEU A 106 -1.18 9.68 -7.90
C LEU A 106 -0.01 8.75 -8.18
N ILE A 107 -0.08 7.52 -7.66
CA ILE A 107 0.91 6.48 -7.92
C ILE A 107 0.19 5.27 -8.51
N VAL A 108 0.66 4.79 -9.63
CA VAL A 108 0.15 3.60 -10.31
C VAL A 108 1.25 2.54 -10.33
N LEU A 109 0.98 1.41 -9.73
CA LEU A 109 1.92 0.29 -9.65
C LEU A 109 1.56 -0.75 -10.71
N ASP A 110 2.52 -1.13 -11.53
CA ASP A 110 2.34 -2.07 -12.63
C ASP A 110 3.17 -3.35 -12.39
N GLY A 111 2.60 -4.29 -11.62
CA GLY A 111 3.22 -5.59 -11.36
C GLY A 111 4.23 -5.61 -10.21
N ILE A 112 3.99 -4.87 -9.12
CA ILE A 112 4.79 -4.93 -7.91
C ILE A 112 4.34 -6.11 -7.05
N GLU A 113 5.11 -7.20 -7.02
CA GLU A 113 4.73 -8.46 -6.35
C GLU A 113 5.40 -8.62 -4.97
N ASP A 114 6.55 -7.99 -4.72
CA ASP A 114 7.21 -8.06 -3.42
C ASP A 114 6.51 -7.16 -2.38
N PRO A 115 6.02 -7.74 -1.26
CA PRO A 115 5.37 -6.99 -0.20
C PRO A 115 6.29 -5.98 0.50
N HIS A 116 7.61 -6.21 0.52
CA HIS A 116 8.57 -5.26 1.10
C HIS A 116 8.67 -4.01 0.23
N ASN A 117 8.73 -4.17 -1.09
CA ASN A 117 8.74 -3.05 -2.02
C ASN A 117 7.42 -2.28 -1.98
N LEU A 118 6.29 -2.99 -1.97
CA LEU A 118 4.99 -2.34 -1.84
C LEU A 118 4.92 -1.50 -0.55
N GLY A 119 5.29 -2.08 0.60
CA GLY A 119 5.30 -1.36 1.88
C GLY A 119 6.19 -0.12 1.86
N ALA A 120 7.40 -0.21 1.31
CA ALA A 120 8.31 0.91 1.20
C ALA A 120 7.78 2.01 0.26
N ILE A 121 7.13 1.64 -0.85
CA ILE A 121 6.47 2.59 -1.76
C ILE A 121 5.31 3.30 -1.05
N LEU A 122 4.46 2.57 -0.34
CA LEU A 122 3.34 3.17 0.41
C LEU A 122 3.83 4.17 1.46
N ARG A 123 4.95 3.86 2.13
CA ARG A 123 5.57 4.79 3.09
C ARG A 123 6.06 6.06 2.40
N SER A 124 6.70 5.94 1.25
CA SER A 124 7.19 7.09 0.48
C SER A 124 6.03 7.90 -0.11
N ALA A 125 4.96 7.22 -0.53
CA ALA A 125 3.74 7.84 -1.06
C ALA A 125 3.05 8.70 -0.01
N GLU A 126 2.86 8.16 1.20
CA GLU A 126 2.29 8.90 2.33
C GLU A 126 3.13 10.12 2.68
N ALA A 127 4.45 9.93 2.86
CA ALA A 127 5.37 11.01 3.17
C ALA A 127 5.42 12.11 2.09
N ALA A 128 5.12 11.78 0.83
CA ALA A 128 5.03 12.72 -0.28
C ALA A 128 3.64 13.37 -0.43
N GLY A 129 2.66 12.97 0.39
CA GLY A 129 1.29 13.48 0.31
C GLY A 129 0.56 13.01 -0.95
N ALA A 130 0.81 11.78 -1.41
CA ALA A 130 0.07 11.23 -2.55
C ALA A 130 -1.42 11.06 -2.21
N ASP A 131 -2.29 11.49 -3.14
CA ASP A 131 -3.74 11.38 -3.00
C ASP A 131 -4.25 9.94 -3.07
N GLY A 132 -3.51 9.06 -3.77
CA GLY A 132 -3.85 7.65 -3.85
C GLY A 132 -2.81 6.80 -4.56
N VAL A 133 -2.89 5.49 -4.26
CA VAL A 133 -2.05 4.46 -4.87
C VAL A 133 -2.94 3.40 -5.49
N PHE A 134 -2.66 3.05 -6.74
CA PHE A 134 -3.40 2.06 -7.51
C PHE A 134 -2.53 0.84 -7.76
N LEU A 135 -3.07 -0.35 -7.54
CA LEU A 135 -2.38 -1.61 -7.83
C LEU A 135 -3.31 -2.62 -8.50
N PRO A 136 -2.80 -3.45 -9.40
CA PRO A 136 -3.60 -4.48 -10.07
C PRO A 136 -4.19 -5.48 -9.07
N GLN A 137 -5.38 -6.04 -9.37
CA GLN A 137 -5.97 -7.13 -8.59
C GLN A 137 -5.14 -8.41 -8.68
N HIS A 138 -4.51 -8.64 -9.84
CA HIS A 138 -3.65 -9.80 -10.12
C HIS A 138 -2.21 -9.36 -10.35
N ARG A 139 -1.26 -10.26 -10.08
CA ARG A 139 0.19 -10.00 -10.24
C ARG A 139 0.65 -8.76 -9.45
N SER A 140 0.17 -8.66 -8.24
CA SER A 140 0.60 -7.63 -7.29
C SER A 140 0.63 -8.21 -5.88
N ALA A 141 1.45 -7.61 -5.02
CA ALA A 141 1.52 -8.00 -3.62
C ALA A 141 0.14 -7.92 -2.94
N SER A 142 -0.17 -8.92 -2.12
CA SER A 142 -1.34 -8.85 -1.25
C SER A 142 -1.10 -7.82 -0.15
N LEU A 143 -2.18 -7.14 0.29
CA LEU A 143 -2.13 -6.20 1.43
C LEU A 143 -2.02 -6.98 2.73
N SER A 144 -0.86 -7.58 2.95
CA SER A 144 -0.56 -8.49 4.06
C SER A 144 0.05 -7.75 5.26
N ALA A 145 0.15 -8.45 6.38
CA ALA A 145 0.89 -7.97 7.55
C ALA A 145 2.33 -7.54 7.23
N THR A 146 2.96 -8.17 6.25
CA THR A 146 4.31 -7.81 5.77
C THR A 146 4.31 -6.41 5.15
N VAL A 147 3.29 -6.06 4.34
CA VAL A 147 3.13 -4.72 3.76
C VAL A 147 2.92 -3.68 4.85
N VAL A 148 2.03 -3.94 5.82
CA VAL A 148 1.78 -3.04 6.97
C VAL A 148 3.07 -2.81 7.75
N LYS A 149 3.83 -3.87 8.03
CA LYS A 149 5.12 -3.77 8.73
C LYS A 149 6.17 -3.01 7.92
N ALA A 150 6.30 -3.30 6.63
CA ALA A 150 7.28 -2.66 5.76
C ALA A 150 6.96 -1.17 5.53
N SER A 151 5.68 -0.80 5.53
CA SER A 151 5.24 0.59 5.42
C SER A 151 5.38 1.39 6.73
N ALA A 152 5.77 0.75 7.84
CA ALA A 152 5.83 1.37 9.18
C ALA A 152 4.50 2.06 9.58
N GLY A 153 3.36 1.51 9.17
CA GLY A 153 2.01 2.03 9.45
C GLY A 153 1.46 2.98 8.38
N ALA A 154 2.27 3.48 7.45
CA ALA A 154 1.82 4.41 6.41
C ALA A 154 0.69 3.84 5.53
N ALA A 155 0.66 2.52 5.35
CA ALA A 155 -0.39 1.85 4.59
C ALA A 155 -1.82 2.12 5.10
N SER A 156 -1.98 2.48 6.38
CA SER A 156 -3.29 2.83 6.97
C SER A 156 -3.74 4.26 6.65
N HIS A 157 -2.85 5.10 6.14
CA HIS A 157 -3.11 6.51 5.83
C HIS A 157 -3.21 6.78 4.33
N VAL A 158 -2.74 5.84 3.50
CA VAL A 158 -2.77 5.96 2.04
C VAL A 158 -4.10 5.42 1.51
N LYS A 159 -4.79 6.21 0.68
CA LYS A 159 -5.94 5.70 -0.08
C LYS A 159 -5.44 4.73 -1.14
N LEU A 160 -5.91 3.50 -1.06
CA LEU A 160 -5.49 2.39 -1.92
C LEU A 160 -6.66 1.90 -2.77
N ALA A 161 -6.46 1.75 -4.07
CA ALA A 161 -7.43 1.12 -4.94
C ALA A 161 -6.84 -0.11 -5.64
N ARG A 162 -7.60 -1.21 -5.67
CA ARG A 162 -7.31 -2.36 -6.52
C ARG A 162 -8.04 -2.22 -7.84
N ILE A 163 -7.30 -2.34 -8.92
CA ILE A 163 -7.80 -2.12 -10.28
C ILE A 163 -7.72 -3.39 -11.13
N ALA A 164 -8.69 -3.58 -12.00
CA ALA A 164 -8.69 -4.74 -12.91
C ALA A 164 -7.68 -4.58 -14.05
N ASN A 165 -7.45 -3.34 -14.54
CA ASN A 165 -6.60 -3.08 -15.70
C ASN A 165 -5.90 -1.71 -15.59
N THR A 166 -4.57 -1.74 -15.52
CA THR A 166 -3.73 -0.54 -15.41
C THR A 166 -3.87 0.39 -16.62
N ALA A 167 -3.95 -0.15 -17.82
CA ALA A 167 -4.07 0.68 -19.04
C ALA A 167 -5.43 1.40 -19.14
N GLN A 168 -6.51 0.78 -18.66
CA GLN A 168 -7.82 1.43 -18.57
C GLN A 168 -7.83 2.52 -17.50
N LEU A 169 -7.23 2.25 -16.33
CA LEU A 169 -7.08 3.24 -15.28
C LEU A 169 -6.33 4.48 -15.79
N ILE A 170 -5.24 4.32 -16.53
CA ILE A 170 -4.49 5.46 -17.10
C ILE A 170 -5.42 6.31 -17.97
N GLY A 171 -6.28 5.68 -18.78
CA GLY A 171 -7.29 6.40 -19.55
C GLY A 171 -8.20 7.25 -18.67
N LEU A 172 -8.70 6.69 -17.56
CA LEU A 172 -9.56 7.39 -16.61
C LEU A 172 -8.81 8.55 -15.92
N ILE A 173 -7.58 8.33 -15.48
CA ILE A 173 -6.70 9.34 -14.85
C ILE A 173 -6.54 10.56 -15.78
N LYS A 174 -6.31 10.34 -17.07
CA LYS A 174 -6.17 11.40 -18.08
C LYS A 174 -7.46 12.21 -18.26
N THR A 175 -8.63 11.58 -18.20
CA THR A 175 -9.92 12.31 -18.29
C THR A 175 -10.15 13.25 -17.10
N LYS A 176 -9.45 13.01 -15.98
CA LYS A 176 -9.48 13.88 -14.78
C LYS A 176 -8.38 14.96 -14.80
N GLY A 177 -7.66 15.11 -15.90
CA GLY A 177 -6.68 16.19 -16.10
C GLY A 177 -5.28 15.92 -15.53
N PHE A 178 -4.97 14.68 -15.19
CA PHE A 178 -3.61 14.30 -14.76
C PHE A 178 -2.72 13.99 -15.94
N TRP A 179 -1.48 14.43 -15.87
CA TRP A 179 -0.39 13.94 -16.71
C TRP A 179 0.15 12.61 -16.17
N VAL A 180 0.37 11.66 -17.05
CA VAL A 180 0.82 10.32 -16.68
C VAL A 180 2.27 10.12 -17.09
N ALA A 181 3.16 10.10 -16.09
CA ALA A 181 4.60 9.93 -16.25
C ALA A 181 5.00 8.49 -15.91
N GLY A 182 5.47 7.73 -16.89
CA GLY A 182 6.00 6.37 -16.70
C GLY A 182 7.48 6.39 -16.35
N LEU A 183 7.90 5.71 -15.25
CA LEU A 183 9.31 5.49 -14.96
C LEU A 183 9.84 4.34 -15.80
N ASP A 184 10.81 4.64 -16.65
CA ASP A 184 11.45 3.69 -17.57
C ASP A 184 12.95 3.97 -17.69
N ALA A 185 13.78 3.00 -17.32
CA ALA A 185 15.24 3.15 -17.38
C ALA A 185 15.76 3.38 -18.82
N GLY A 186 14.99 2.97 -19.85
CA GLY A 186 15.33 3.17 -21.25
C GLY A 186 14.87 4.51 -21.84
N SER A 187 14.30 5.41 -21.04
CA SER A 187 13.92 6.75 -21.51
C SER A 187 15.13 7.68 -21.58
N ASP A 188 15.22 8.45 -22.68
CA ASP A 188 16.24 9.48 -22.85
C ASP A 188 15.94 10.77 -22.06
N GLN A 189 14.73 10.90 -21.50
CA GLN A 189 14.34 12.07 -20.74
C GLN A 189 14.57 11.85 -19.24
N PRO A 190 15.58 12.49 -18.63
CA PRO A 190 15.75 12.45 -17.18
C PRO A 190 14.58 13.11 -16.47
N ILE A 191 14.17 12.55 -15.32
CA ILE A 191 12.98 13.00 -14.58
C ILE A 191 12.99 14.50 -14.25
N TRP A 192 14.14 15.09 -13.98
CA TRP A 192 14.26 16.52 -13.66
C TRP A 192 14.05 17.46 -14.86
N LYS A 193 13.94 16.93 -16.09
CA LYS A 193 13.57 17.68 -17.30
C LYS A 193 12.07 17.64 -17.60
N ALA A 194 11.33 16.79 -16.91
CA ALA A 194 9.88 16.74 -17.02
C ALA A 194 9.25 17.78 -16.11
N ASP A 195 8.16 18.40 -16.54
CA ASP A 195 7.32 19.25 -15.69
C ASP A 195 6.40 18.37 -14.86
N LEU A 196 6.63 18.35 -13.54
CA LEU A 196 5.84 17.60 -12.55
C LEU A 196 5.07 18.54 -11.60
N THR A 197 4.95 19.81 -11.96
CA THR A 197 4.22 20.82 -11.16
C THR A 197 2.71 20.69 -11.31
N ALA A 198 2.23 20.26 -12.49
CA ALA A 198 0.82 19.96 -12.75
C ALA A 198 0.33 18.67 -12.04
N PRO A 199 -0.99 18.40 -11.99
CA PRO A 199 -1.51 17.13 -11.50
C PRO A 199 -0.85 15.94 -12.22
N THR A 200 -0.20 15.05 -11.46
CA THR A 200 0.69 14.02 -12.01
C THR A 200 0.37 12.64 -11.44
N ALA A 201 0.33 11.65 -12.31
CA ALA A 201 0.34 10.23 -11.95
C ALA A 201 1.68 9.60 -12.33
N LEU A 202 2.43 9.14 -11.33
CA LEU A 202 3.67 8.38 -11.53
C LEU A 202 3.35 6.91 -11.71
N VAL A 203 3.80 6.31 -12.81
CA VAL A 203 3.61 4.87 -13.09
C VAL A 203 4.94 4.14 -12.89
N LEU A 204 4.93 3.14 -12.02
CA LEU A 204 6.09 2.35 -11.62
C LEU A 204 5.90 0.91 -12.08
N GLY A 205 6.85 0.38 -12.83
CA GLY A 205 6.83 -1.01 -13.30
C GLY A 205 7.47 -1.99 -12.35
N SER A 206 7.34 -3.28 -12.66
CA SER A 206 7.92 -4.37 -11.89
C SER A 206 9.45 -4.41 -11.96
N GLU A 207 10.07 -5.05 -10.95
CA GLU A 207 11.50 -5.32 -10.97
C GLU A 207 11.85 -6.27 -12.12
N GLY A 208 12.86 -5.89 -12.91
CA GLY A 208 13.36 -6.69 -14.04
C GLY A 208 12.65 -6.43 -15.36
N THR A 209 11.33 -6.44 -15.45
CA THR A 209 10.60 -6.21 -16.72
C THR A 209 10.16 -4.76 -16.93
N GLY A 210 10.15 -3.95 -15.88
CA GLY A 210 9.71 -2.55 -15.96
C GLY A 210 8.19 -2.43 -16.22
N LEU A 211 7.79 -1.42 -16.94
CA LEU A 211 6.41 -1.17 -17.35
C LEU A 211 5.98 -2.15 -18.44
N HIS A 212 4.79 -2.75 -18.31
CA HIS A 212 4.20 -3.53 -19.39
C HIS A 212 4.02 -2.67 -20.63
N ARG A 213 4.22 -3.26 -21.82
CA ARG A 213 4.21 -2.56 -23.11
C ARG A 213 3.00 -1.64 -23.31
N LEU A 214 1.80 -2.13 -23.00
CA LEU A 214 0.58 -1.36 -23.17
C LEU A 214 0.49 -0.19 -22.18
N VAL A 215 0.93 -0.39 -20.95
CA VAL A 215 1.01 0.65 -19.91
C VAL A 215 1.97 1.75 -20.35
N LYS A 216 3.16 1.36 -20.80
CA LYS A 216 4.17 2.27 -21.36
C LYS A 216 3.62 3.13 -22.50
N GLN A 217 2.86 2.54 -23.43
CA GLN A 217 2.25 3.25 -24.56
C GLN A 217 1.13 4.22 -24.14
N LYS A 218 0.49 3.99 -22.99
CA LYS A 218 -0.59 4.83 -22.48
C LYS A 218 -0.09 6.01 -21.66
N CYS A 219 1.15 6.00 -21.17
CA CYS A 219 1.75 7.16 -20.51
C CYS A 219 1.83 8.35 -21.48
N ASP A 220 1.74 9.59 -20.97
CA ASP A 220 1.92 10.79 -21.78
C ASP A 220 3.39 10.98 -22.13
N PHE A 221 4.25 10.69 -21.18
CA PHE A 221 5.69 10.68 -21.37
C PHE A 221 6.36 9.67 -20.46
N LEU A 222 7.60 9.34 -20.83
CA LEU A 222 8.45 8.43 -20.05
C LEU A 222 9.62 9.21 -19.51
N VAL A 223 10.00 8.91 -18.27
CA VAL A 223 11.15 9.53 -17.62
C VAL A 223 12.08 8.49 -17.04
N SER A 224 13.36 8.79 -17.03
CA SER A 224 14.39 7.93 -16.44
C SER A 224 14.98 8.54 -15.17
N LEU A 225 15.47 7.68 -14.31
CA LEU A 225 16.38 8.01 -13.22
C LEU A 225 17.79 7.61 -13.69
N PRO A 226 18.66 8.56 -14.04
CA PRO A 226 19.97 8.24 -14.60
C PRO A 226 20.83 7.40 -13.67
N ILE A 227 21.43 6.37 -14.23
CA ILE A 227 22.35 5.45 -13.59
C ILE A 227 23.74 5.68 -14.15
N ARG A 228 24.73 5.89 -13.29
CA ARG A 228 26.15 6.06 -13.71
C ARG A 228 26.99 4.81 -13.43
N GLY A 229 26.43 3.85 -12.70
CA GLY A 229 27.10 2.59 -12.37
C GLY A 229 26.84 1.50 -13.40
N HIS A 230 27.18 0.26 -13.03
CA HIS A 230 27.05 -0.91 -13.89
C HIS A 230 25.72 -1.67 -13.73
N VAL A 231 24.90 -1.29 -12.74
CA VAL A 231 23.59 -1.92 -12.55
C VAL A 231 22.59 -1.41 -13.59
N GLY A 232 21.67 -2.28 -14.03
CA GLY A 232 20.68 -1.93 -15.07
C GLY A 232 19.47 -1.15 -14.55
N SER A 233 19.18 -1.18 -13.25
CA SER A 233 18.02 -0.51 -12.65
C SER A 233 18.23 -0.25 -11.15
N TYR A 234 17.48 0.70 -10.62
CA TYR A 234 17.29 0.85 -9.17
C TYR A 234 16.24 -0.17 -8.70
N ASN A 235 16.32 -0.53 -7.42
CA ASN A 235 15.18 -1.17 -6.75
C ASN A 235 13.95 -0.27 -6.90
N VAL A 236 12.78 -0.84 -7.16
CA VAL A 236 11.58 -0.07 -7.50
C VAL A 236 11.11 0.86 -6.38
N SER A 237 11.27 0.47 -5.12
CA SER A 237 10.89 1.34 -3.99
C SER A 237 11.85 2.53 -3.83
N VAL A 238 13.12 2.34 -4.15
CA VAL A 238 14.10 3.43 -4.21
C VAL A 238 13.77 4.38 -5.36
N ALA A 239 13.50 3.83 -6.56
CA ALA A 239 13.07 4.61 -7.72
C ALA A 239 11.82 5.44 -7.43
N ALA A 240 10.82 4.84 -6.74
CA ALA A 240 9.63 5.53 -6.30
C ALA A 240 9.96 6.72 -5.38
N GLY A 241 10.80 6.50 -4.36
CA GLY A 241 11.22 7.57 -3.44
C GLY A 241 11.93 8.72 -4.15
N MET A 242 12.83 8.42 -5.09
CA MET A 242 13.54 9.44 -5.89
C MET A 242 12.58 10.23 -6.77
N ALA A 243 11.63 9.57 -7.43
CA ALA A 243 10.64 10.22 -8.28
C ALA A 243 9.67 11.11 -7.47
N LEU A 244 9.20 10.62 -6.34
CA LEU A 244 8.34 11.38 -5.42
C LEU A 244 9.07 12.61 -4.86
N TYR A 245 10.34 12.47 -4.48
CA TYR A 245 11.14 13.60 -4.04
C TYR A 245 11.28 14.66 -5.13
N GLU A 246 11.46 14.26 -6.39
CA GLU A 246 11.54 15.20 -7.52
C GLU A 246 10.22 15.96 -7.71
N VAL A 247 9.07 15.29 -7.60
CA VAL A 247 7.76 15.96 -7.60
C VAL A 247 7.68 17.01 -6.48
N LEU A 248 8.03 16.65 -5.27
CA LEU A 248 8.03 17.57 -4.13
C LEU A 248 8.99 18.74 -4.34
N ARG A 249 10.18 18.48 -4.90
CA ARG A 249 11.18 19.53 -5.19
C ARG A 249 10.65 20.56 -6.18
N GLN A 250 9.91 20.13 -7.20
CA GLN A 250 9.36 21.03 -8.22
C GLN A 250 8.14 21.81 -7.75
N ARG A 251 7.37 21.27 -6.79
CA ARG A 251 6.13 21.87 -6.27
C ARG A 251 6.33 22.79 -5.06
N ARG A 252 7.56 23.11 -4.73
CA ARG A 252 7.93 24.03 -3.66
C ARG A 252 7.76 25.49 -4.07
#